data_c7e3ec6a225175ca1f61c7baa7589cf6
#
_entry.id   c7e3ec6a225175ca1f61c7baa7589cf6
#
_cell.length_a   1.000
_cell.length_b   1.000
_cell.length_c   1.000
_cell.angle_alpha   90.00
_cell.angle_beta   90.00
_cell.angle_gamma   90.00
#
_symmetry.space_group_name_H-M   'P 1'
#
loop_
_entity.id
_entity.type
_entity.pdbx_description
1 polymer ?
#
loop_
_entity_poly.entity_id
_entity_poly.type
_entity_poly.pdbx_seq_one_letter_code
_entity_poly.pdbx_strand_id
1 'polypeptide(L)'
;MKIAFIHSDKKIRTGAQFINDLIACKLREKGVEVNNFYPQFLLTDTPAHFKGVNNILFFYSLLEKREEILRHDIIQGTTYTPLAFLRFSKPVVSHFGSTTIGFLRAVPKTNLLENGCSDVFFRLKQSGAIRELNIKTRRPLNDIASIEQYAAERADYVIATSNIVKNDLIGVGIAAEKIEVIHNAIEDYWFETPNANLENSATLVFLGRIGEDPFTLKLKGVDRLISLFERFPEVDKFSVVMSRNKKLIQWMRDNIPNHSIAVNAVKDAIPALLKKYAGGIALLTSRYEGFSLSLVEAMSQGLVPISFSVGIAPEIIRNEKNGFIVHTLDEAEEKINLLLKNPALRHRLSLSAKETAKQFRSDAMIEKMLALYKKILE
;
A
#
# COMPACT_ATOMS: atom_id res chain seq x y z
N MET A 1 -18.51 -6.61 22.95
CA MET A 1 -17.89 -7.26 21.78
C MET A 1 -16.39 -7.33 22.02
N LYS A 2 -15.84 -8.53 21.83
CA LYS A 2 -14.41 -8.82 22.03
C LYS A 2 -13.80 -9.35 20.73
N ILE A 3 -12.69 -8.79 20.30
CA ILE A 3 -12.01 -9.16 19.05
C ILE A 3 -10.59 -9.66 19.36
N ALA A 4 -10.29 -10.87 18.90
CA ALA A 4 -8.92 -11.36 18.83
C ALA A 4 -8.29 -10.87 17.51
N PHE A 5 -7.33 -9.95 17.59
CA PHE A 5 -6.65 -9.40 16.43
C PHE A 5 -5.31 -10.09 16.22
N ILE A 6 -5.18 -10.82 15.11
CA ILE A 6 -3.99 -11.59 14.80
C ILE A 6 -3.07 -10.80 13.87
N HIS A 7 -1.87 -10.52 14.34
CA HIS A 7 -0.84 -9.80 13.62
C HIS A 7 0.26 -10.74 13.11
N SER A 8 1.00 -10.29 12.11
CA SER A 8 2.18 -11.00 11.60
C SER A 8 3.47 -10.68 12.36
N ASP A 9 3.57 -9.51 12.99
CA ASP A 9 4.75 -9.05 13.73
C ASP A 9 4.34 -8.05 14.82
N LYS A 10 5.14 -7.97 15.89
CA LYS A 10 5.02 -6.94 16.94
C LYS A 10 5.53 -5.56 16.48
N LYS A 11 6.46 -5.52 15.54
CA LYS A 11 7.06 -4.28 15.04
C LYS A 11 6.26 -3.71 13.88
N ILE A 12 5.81 -2.47 14.02
CA ILE A 12 5.10 -1.75 12.96
C ILE A 12 6.12 -1.20 11.96
N ARG A 13 6.18 -1.79 10.74
CA ARG A 13 7.16 -1.44 9.70
C ARG A 13 6.56 -1.25 8.30
N THR A 14 5.32 -1.69 8.09
CA THR A 14 4.68 -1.69 6.78
C THR A 14 3.31 -1.00 6.85
N GLY A 15 2.79 -0.55 5.72
CA GLY A 15 1.47 0.06 5.63
C GLY A 15 0.36 -0.82 6.22
N ALA A 16 0.41 -2.15 5.99
CA ALA A 16 -0.56 -3.07 6.56
C ALA A 16 -0.50 -3.13 8.10
N GLN A 17 0.70 -3.05 8.67
CA GLN A 17 0.86 -3.04 10.13
C GLN A 17 0.40 -1.71 10.75
N PHE A 18 0.64 -0.58 10.08
CA PHE A 18 0.10 0.71 10.49
C PHE A 18 -1.43 0.71 10.49
N ILE A 19 -2.05 0.14 9.45
CA ILE A 19 -3.52 0.02 9.40
C ILE A 19 -4.05 -0.89 10.50
N ASN A 20 -3.42 -2.02 10.76
CA ASN A 20 -3.84 -2.93 11.83
C ASN A 20 -3.78 -2.26 13.20
N ASP A 21 -2.74 -1.49 13.47
CA ASP A 21 -2.58 -0.74 14.71
C ASP A 21 -3.63 0.37 14.83
N LEU A 22 -3.85 1.12 13.75
CA LEU A 22 -4.89 2.15 13.67
C LEU A 22 -6.28 1.55 13.95
N ILE A 23 -6.63 0.43 13.32
CA ILE A 23 -7.90 -0.28 13.53
C ILE A 23 -8.04 -0.70 15.00
N ALA A 24 -7.03 -1.36 15.55
CA ALA A 24 -7.08 -1.85 16.93
C ALA A 24 -7.21 -0.70 17.94
N CYS A 25 -6.49 0.41 17.73
CA CYS A 25 -6.56 1.60 18.56
C CYS A 25 -7.96 2.23 18.53
N LYS A 26 -8.45 2.51 17.32
CA LYS A 26 -9.75 3.17 17.11
C LYS A 26 -10.95 2.34 17.55
N LEU A 27 -10.89 1.02 17.40
CA LEU A 27 -11.93 0.12 17.96
C LEU A 27 -11.98 0.19 19.49
N ARG A 28 -10.81 0.26 20.17
CA ARG A 28 -10.77 0.43 21.62
C ARG A 28 -11.36 1.78 22.05
N GLU A 29 -11.08 2.87 21.32
CA GLU A 29 -11.70 4.19 21.55
C GLU A 29 -13.23 4.14 21.46
N LYS A 30 -13.79 3.24 20.62
CA LYS A 30 -15.25 3.00 20.48
C LYS A 30 -15.78 1.95 21.47
N GLY A 31 -15.01 1.55 22.49
CA GLY A 31 -15.42 0.63 23.55
C GLY A 31 -15.42 -0.85 23.19
N VAL A 32 -14.75 -1.24 22.09
CA VAL A 32 -14.55 -2.65 21.72
C VAL A 32 -13.32 -3.18 22.47
N GLU A 33 -13.44 -4.34 23.11
CA GLU A 33 -12.29 -5.04 23.68
C GLU A 33 -11.49 -5.69 22.55
N VAL A 34 -10.27 -5.20 22.28
CA VAL A 34 -9.39 -5.74 21.24
C VAL A 34 -8.11 -6.23 21.87
N ASN A 35 -7.87 -7.55 21.76
CA ASN A 35 -6.65 -8.20 22.24
C ASN A 35 -5.77 -8.60 21.04
N ASN A 36 -4.51 -8.18 21.05
CA ASN A 36 -3.55 -8.42 19.99
C ASN A 36 -2.78 -9.72 20.23
N PHE A 37 -2.76 -10.59 19.23
CA PHE A 37 -2.05 -11.88 19.26
C PHE A 37 -0.96 -11.90 18.19
N TYR A 38 0.22 -12.40 18.59
CA TYR A 38 1.41 -12.45 17.75
C TYR A 38 1.93 -13.88 17.69
N PRO A 39 2.12 -14.45 16.48
CA PRO A 39 2.71 -15.76 16.32
C PRO A 39 4.20 -15.77 16.70
N GLN A 40 4.74 -16.95 16.92
CA GLN A 40 6.13 -17.19 17.28
C GLN A 40 6.75 -18.20 16.30
N PHE A 41 8.05 -18.07 16.02
CA PHE A 41 8.75 -19.10 15.27
C PHE A 41 8.94 -20.33 16.15
N LEU A 42 8.40 -21.46 15.72
CA LEU A 42 8.57 -22.76 16.38
C LEU A 42 9.89 -23.42 16.00
N LEU A 43 10.37 -23.14 14.78
CA LEU A 43 11.63 -23.69 14.29
C LEU A 43 12.62 -22.54 14.08
N THR A 44 13.75 -22.61 14.77
CA THR A 44 14.96 -21.83 14.51
C THR A 44 15.84 -22.62 13.53
N ASP A 45 16.73 -21.99 12.81
CA ASP A 45 17.70 -22.61 11.91
C ASP A 45 17.10 -23.53 10.82
N THR A 46 15.92 -23.17 10.32
CA THR A 46 15.24 -23.95 9.29
C THR A 46 15.96 -23.88 7.95
N PRO A 47 16.31 -25.02 7.34
CA PRO A 47 16.88 -25.07 6.00
C PRO A 47 16.04 -24.32 4.98
N ALA A 48 16.68 -23.72 3.97
CA ALA A 48 16.01 -22.83 3.01
C ALA A 48 14.84 -23.48 2.25
N HIS A 49 14.88 -24.78 2.03
CA HIS A 49 13.82 -25.53 1.36
C HIS A 49 12.56 -25.75 2.24
N PHE A 50 12.65 -25.58 3.55
CA PHE A 50 11.50 -25.64 4.46
C PHE A 50 10.87 -24.27 4.78
N LYS A 51 11.34 -23.17 4.17
CA LYS A 51 10.80 -21.83 4.46
C LYS A 51 9.29 -21.71 4.28
N GLY A 52 8.72 -22.34 3.25
CA GLY A 52 7.26 -22.35 3.05
C GLY A 52 6.50 -23.03 4.19
N VAL A 53 6.96 -24.20 4.62
CA VAL A 53 6.40 -24.94 5.76
C VAL A 53 6.56 -24.13 7.05
N ASN A 54 7.71 -23.49 7.25
CA ASN A 54 7.96 -22.67 8.43
C ASN A 54 7.02 -21.45 8.50
N ASN A 55 6.65 -20.85 7.38
CA ASN A 55 5.66 -19.78 7.35
C ASN A 55 4.27 -20.26 7.81
N ILE A 56 3.84 -21.44 7.42
CA ILE A 56 2.60 -22.04 7.89
C ILE A 56 2.67 -22.31 9.38
N LEU A 57 3.72 -23.00 9.83
CA LEU A 57 3.95 -23.31 11.24
C LEU A 57 4.01 -22.06 12.12
N PHE A 58 4.53 -20.96 11.57
CA PHE A 58 4.58 -19.67 12.26
C PHE A 58 3.19 -19.21 12.72
N PHE A 59 2.17 -19.25 11.86
CA PHE A 59 0.80 -18.89 12.25
C PHE A 59 0.12 -19.97 13.10
N TYR A 60 0.44 -21.25 12.87
CA TYR A 60 -0.08 -22.34 13.71
C TYR A 60 0.48 -22.35 15.13
N SER A 61 1.57 -21.63 15.41
CA SER A 61 2.06 -21.43 16.79
C SER A 61 1.01 -20.78 17.70
N LEU A 62 0.05 -20.05 17.15
CA LEU A 62 -1.04 -19.43 17.88
C LEU A 62 -2.02 -20.44 18.50
N LEU A 63 -1.99 -21.70 18.10
CA LEU A 63 -2.79 -22.76 18.72
C LEU A 63 -2.41 -23.00 20.18
N GLU A 64 -1.21 -22.63 20.62
CA GLU A 64 -0.82 -22.62 22.05
C GLU A 64 -1.71 -21.69 22.88
N LYS A 65 -2.29 -20.64 22.25
CA LYS A 65 -3.20 -19.66 22.86
C LYS A 65 -4.66 -19.85 22.43
N ARG A 66 -5.01 -21.00 21.86
CA ARG A 66 -6.33 -21.23 21.28
C ARG A 66 -7.48 -20.94 22.25
N GLU A 67 -7.36 -21.36 23.52
CA GLU A 67 -8.41 -21.18 24.52
C GLU A 67 -8.64 -19.70 24.83
N GLU A 68 -7.57 -18.91 24.89
CA GLU A 68 -7.64 -17.47 25.09
C GLU A 68 -8.28 -16.79 23.86
N ILE A 69 -7.83 -17.15 22.66
CA ILE A 69 -8.32 -16.57 21.39
C ILE A 69 -9.81 -16.92 21.17
N LEU A 70 -10.22 -18.15 21.45
CA LEU A 70 -11.62 -18.60 21.28
C LEU A 70 -12.60 -18.02 22.30
N ARG A 71 -12.15 -17.32 23.36
CA ARG A 71 -13.02 -16.55 24.25
C ARG A 71 -13.52 -15.24 23.63
N HIS A 72 -12.98 -14.84 22.49
CA HIS A 72 -13.42 -13.66 21.76
C HIS A 72 -14.65 -13.96 20.88
N ASP A 73 -15.39 -12.92 20.54
CA ASP A 73 -16.58 -13.03 19.70
C ASP A 73 -16.21 -13.18 18.22
N ILE A 74 -15.13 -12.48 17.79
CA ILE A 74 -14.63 -12.47 16.41
C ILE A 74 -13.10 -12.65 16.44
N ILE A 75 -12.57 -13.39 15.48
CA ILE A 75 -11.14 -13.51 15.20
C ILE A 75 -10.87 -12.74 13.89
N GLN A 76 -10.04 -11.71 13.94
CA GLN A 76 -9.66 -10.94 12.77
C GLN A 76 -8.16 -11.00 12.51
N GLY A 77 -7.78 -11.09 11.25
CA GLY A 77 -6.39 -10.99 10.83
C GLY A 77 -6.24 -10.42 9.43
N THR A 78 -5.00 -10.21 9.02
CA THR A 78 -4.67 -9.70 7.68
C THR A 78 -4.39 -10.89 6.76
N THR A 79 -5.09 -10.95 5.63
CA THR A 79 -4.97 -12.00 4.62
C THR A 79 -5.04 -13.40 5.26
N TYR A 80 -3.94 -14.13 5.33
CA TYR A 80 -3.87 -15.48 5.88
C TYR A 80 -3.37 -15.55 7.33
N THR A 81 -3.22 -14.43 8.05
CA THR A 81 -2.76 -14.49 9.45
C THR A 81 -3.67 -15.29 10.38
N PRO A 82 -5.02 -15.34 10.20
CA PRO A 82 -5.89 -16.16 11.03
C PRO A 82 -5.97 -17.63 10.59
N LEU A 83 -5.05 -18.10 9.74
CA LEU A 83 -5.04 -19.45 9.10
C LEU A 83 -5.29 -20.59 10.10
N ALA A 84 -4.73 -20.51 11.30
CA ALA A 84 -4.86 -21.54 12.33
C ALA A 84 -6.30 -21.68 12.87
N PHE A 85 -7.15 -20.67 12.69
CA PHE A 85 -8.50 -20.61 13.29
C PHE A 85 -9.65 -20.78 12.28
N LEU A 86 -9.38 -20.99 10.99
CA LEU A 86 -10.38 -21.08 9.94
C LEU A 86 -11.38 -22.27 10.06
N ARG A 87 -11.14 -23.19 10.98
CA ARG A 87 -11.99 -24.38 11.21
C ARG A 87 -12.57 -24.45 12.62
N PHE A 88 -12.45 -23.39 13.40
CA PHE A 88 -13.05 -23.29 14.72
C PHE A 88 -14.44 -22.64 14.64
N SER A 89 -15.20 -22.73 15.72
CA SER A 89 -16.60 -22.26 15.81
C SER A 89 -16.77 -20.75 15.91
N LYS A 90 -15.69 -19.98 15.91
CA LYS A 90 -15.75 -18.52 16.01
C LYS A 90 -15.68 -17.89 14.63
N PRO A 91 -16.46 -16.82 14.36
CA PRO A 91 -16.36 -16.09 13.11
C PRO A 91 -14.96 -15.56 12.84
N VAL A 92 -14.46 -15.83 11.65
CA VAL A 92 -13.14 -15.35 11.20
C VAL A 92 -13.30 -14.30 10.12
N VAL A 93 -12.71 -13.13 10.33
CA VAL A 93 -12.65 -12.02 9.38
C VAL A 93 -11.25 -11.90 8.83
N SER A 94 -11.10 -11.99 7.52
CA SER A 94 -9.83 -11.83 6.83
C SER A 94 -9.76 -10.49 6.09
N HIS A 95 -8.84 -9.60 6.48
CA HIS A 95 -8.70 -8.26 5.93
C HIS A 95 -7.60 -8.22 4.85
N PHE A 96 -8.00 -8.05 3.60
CA PHE A 96 -7.12 -8.00 2.44
C PHE A 96 -6.76 -6.56 2.08
N GLY A 97 -5.55 -6.14 2.46
CA GLY A 97 -4.96 -4.87 2.05
C GLY A 97 -4.45 -4.87 0.61
N SER A 98 -4.21 -6.05 0.04
CA SER A 98 -3.77 -6.34 -1.33
C SER A 98 -3.86 -7.85 -1.55
N THR A 99 -3.64 -8.31 -2.80
CA THR A 99 -3.56 -9.73 -3.13
C THR A 99 -2.23 -10.07 -3.77
N THR A 100 -1.65 -11.23 -3.42
CA THR A 100 -0.43 -11.71 -4.08
C THR A 100 -0.68 -12.08 -5.54
N ILE A 101 -1.89 -12.52 -5.88
CA ILE A 101 -2.26 -12.78 -7.27
C ILE A 101 -2.26 -11.48 -8.11
N GLY A 102 -2.73 -10.36 -7.54
CA GLY A 102 -2.66 -9.05 -8.17
C GLY A 102 -1.21 -8.63 -8.41
N PHE A 103 -0.32 -8.83 -7.43
CA PHE A 103 1.13 -8.59 -7.61
C PHE A 103 1.71 -9.42 -8.75
N LEU A 104 1.40 -10.72 -8.81
CA LEU A 104 1.92 -11.63 -9.82
C LEU A 104 1.46 -11.27 -11.23
N ARG A 105 0.21 -10.84 -11.39
CA ARG A 105 -0.36 -10.40 -12.68
C ARG A 105 0.24 -9.08 -13.15
N ALA A 106 0.48 -8.15 -12.22
CA ALA A 106 0.90 -6.79 -12.56
C ALA A 106 2.40 -6.64 -12.87
N VAL A 107 3.27 -7.57 -12.43
CA VAL A 107 4.72 -7.43 -12.60
C VAL A 107 5.23 -8.22 -13.78
N PRO A 108 5.64 -7.56 -14.89
CA PRO A 108 6.20 -8.23 -16.06
C PRO A 108 7.67 -8.64 -15.86
N LYS A 109 8.21 -9.43 -16.79
CA LYS A 109 9.65 -9.58 -16.95
C LYS A 109 10.25 -8.28 -17.47
N THR A 110 11.56 -8.04 -17.24
CA THR A 110 12.21 -6.77 -17.62
C THR A 110 12.10 -6.45 -19.12
N ASN A 111 12.23 -7.47 -19.96
CA ASN A 111 12.10 -7.31 -21.41
C ASN A 111 10.66 -7.06 -21.93
N LEU A 112 9.68 -7.07 -21.04
CA LEU A 112 8.26 -6.78 -21.33
C LEU A 112 7.79 -5.48 -20.65
N LEU A 113 8.71 -4.69 -20.12
CA LEU A 113 8.40 -3.37 -19.58
C LEU A 113 8.12 -2.37 -20.71
N GLU A 114 7.43 -1.30 -20.37
CA GLU A 114 7.14 -0.18 -21.28
C GLU A 114 8.45 0.43 -21.84
N ASN A 115 8.36 1.09 -22.99
CA ASN A 115 9.49 1.74 -23.64
C ASN A 115 10.25 2.67 -22.67
N GLY A 116 11.57 2.53 -22.61
CA GLY A 116 12.45 3.26 -21.70
C GLY A 116 12.55 2.66 -20.28
N CYS A 117 11.55 1.95 -19.80
CA CYS A 117 11.57 1.35 -18.45
C CYS A 117 12.55 0.17 -18.34
N SER A 118 12.70 -0.63 -19.39
CA SER A 118 13.70 -1.71 -19.45
C SER A 118 15.13 -1.15 -19.35
N ASP A 119 15.39 -0.01 -20.03
CA ASP A 119 16.70 0.64 -20.04
C ASP A 119 17.08 1.16 -18.65
N VAL A 120 16.11 1.68 -17.90
CA VAL A 120 16.32 2.04 -16.48
C VAL A 120 16.82 0.83 -15.69
N PHE A 121 16.18 -0.34 -15.84
CA PHE A 121 16.63 -1.55 -15.12
C PHE A 121 18.01 -2.01 -15.56
N PHE A 122 18.36 -1.91 -16.85
CA PHE A 122 19.71 -2.25 -17.32
C PHE A 122 20.77 -1.31 -16.73
N ARG A 123 20.53 0.00 -16.71
CA ARG A 123 21.43 1.00 -16.10
C ARG A 123 21.59 0.76 -14.59
N LEU A 124 20.51 0.48 -13.87
CA LEU A 124 20.55 0.16 -12.44
C LEU A 124 21.36 -1.11 -12.15
N LYS A 125 21.26 -2.12 -13.02
CA LYS A 125 22.08 -3.34 -12.89
C LYS A 125 23.56 -3.06 -13.19
N GLN A 126 23.84 -2.34 -14.25
CA GLN A 126 25.21 -1.98 -14.67
C GLN A 126 25.94 -1.17 -13.58
N SER A 127 25.25 -0.24 -12.93
CA SER A 127 25.78 0.55 -11.81
C SER A 127 25.91 -0.23 -10.49
N GLY A 128 25.37 -1.45 -10.41
CA GLY A 128 25.33 -2.25 -9.18
C GLY A 128 24.29 -1.77 -8.15
N ALA A 129 23.39 -0.84 -8.53
CA ALA A 129 22.27 -0.41 -7.69
C ALA A 129 21.24 -1.54 -7.46
N ILE A 130 21.12 -2.46 -8.42
CA ILE A 130 20.39 -3.71 -8.29
C ILE A 130 21.27 -4.89 -8.73
N ARG A 131 21.02 -6.07 -8.17
CA ARG A 131 21.82 -7.27 -8.47
C ARG A 131 21.29 -8.05 -9.67
N GLU A 132 19.99 -8.11 -9.83
CA GLU A 132 19.31 -8.95 -10.83
C GLU A 132 18.18 -8.15 -11.51
N LEU A 133 17.89 -8.49 -12.78
CA LEU A 133 16.80 -7.86 -13.55
C LEU A 133 15.42 -8.48 -13.22
N ASN A 134 15.40 -9.74 -12.82
CA ASN A 134 14.19 -10.48 -12.49
C ASN A 134 14.43 -11.34 -11.24
N ILE A 135 13.37 -11.68 -10.52
CA ILE A 135 13.46 -12.72 -9.47
C ILE A 135 13.73 -14.08 -10.11
N LYS A 136 14.49 -14.92 -9.40
CA LYS A 136 14.87 -16.26 -9.90
C LYS A 136 13.67 -17.18 -10.06
N THR A 137 12.72 -17.09 -9.15
CA THR A 137 11.51 -17.91 -9.16
C THR A 137 10.33 -17.15 -8.57
N ARG A 138 9.14 -17.40 -9.12
CA ARG A 138 7.87 -16.90 -8.56
C ARG A 138 7.18 -17.90 -7.64
N ARG A 139 7.76 -19.10 -7.48
CA ARG A 139 7.14 -20.18 -6.67
C ARG A 139 6.73 -19.73 -5.27
N PRO A 140 7.56 -19.03 -4.48
CA PRO A 140 7.17 -18.58 -3.14
C PRO A 140 5.96 -17.64 -3.16
N LEU A 141 5.83 -16.79 -4.18
CA LEU A 141 4.69 -15.89 -4.33
C LEU A 141 3.43 -16.67 -4.75
N ASN A 142 3.56 -17.68 -5.62
CA ASN A 142 2.45 -18.55 -5.99
C ASN A 142 1.94 -19.34 -4.78
N ASP A 143 2.84 -19.85 -3.94
CA ASP A 143 2.48 -20.56 -2.71
C ASP A 143 1.72 -19.63 -1.75
N ILE A 144 2.17 -18.37 -1.59
CA ILE A 144 1.46 -17.36 -0.79
C ILE A 144 0.09 -17.05 -1.40
N ALA A 145 -0.02 -16.87 -2.71
CA ALA A 145 -1.30 -16.62 -3.37
C ALA A 145 -2.30 -17.74 -3.13
N SER A 146 -1.84 -19.00 -3.16
CA SER A 146 -2.68 -20.18 -2.85
C SER A 146 -3.12 -20.20 -1.38
N ILE A 147 -2.26 -19.81 -0.45
CA ILE A 147 -2.60 -19.70 0.97
C ILE A 147 -3.60 -18.55 1.20
N GLU A 148 -3.42 -17.42 0.53
CA GLU A 148 -4.37 -16.29 0.57
C GLU A 148 -5.74 -16.69 0.05
N GLN A 149 -5.80 -17.38 -1.09
CA GLN A 149 -7.05 -17.92 -1.64
C GLN A 149 -7.73 -18.87 -0.66
N TYR A 150 -7.01 -19.86 -0.13
CA TYR A 150 -7.53 -20.80 0.86
C TYR A 150 -8.07 -20.09 2.10
N ALA A 151 -7.35 -19.07 2.60
CA ALA A 151 -7.79 -18.31 3.76
C ALA A 151 -9.07 -17.51 3.46
N ALA A 152 -9.17 -16.88 2.29
CA ALA A 152 -10.36 -16.15 1.87
C ALA A 152 -11.58 -17.06 1.65
N GLU A 153 -11.39 -18.25 1.08
CA GLU A 153 -12.45 -19.26 0.90
C GLU A 153 -13.03 -19.73 2.23
N ARG A 154 -12.19 -19.88 3.26
CA ARG A 154 -12.56 -20.46 4.56
C ARG A 154 -12.94 -19.43 5.62
N ALA A 155 -12.51 -18.19 5.49
CA ALA A 155 -12.98 -17.11 6.37
C ALA A 155 -14.49 -16.93 6.21
N ASP A 156 -15.18 -16.57 7.29
CA ASP A 156 -16.61 -16.30 7.24
C ASP A 156 -16.90 -15.00 6.49
N TYR A 157 -16.05 -13.99 6.69
CA TYR A 157 -16.10 -12.70 6.00
C TYR A 157 -14.74 -12.25 5.54
N VAL A 158 -14.70 -11.54 4.42
CA VAL A 158 -13.53 -10.94 3.83
C VAL A 158 -13.72 -9.44 3.69
N ILE A 159 -12.79 -8.66 4.23
CA ILE A 159 -12.73 -7.22 3.99
C ILE A 159 -11.73 -6.99 2.84
N ALA A 160 -12.17 -6.34 1.78
CA ALA A 160 -11.34 -5.85 0.69
C ALA A 160 -11.17 -4.33 0.82
N THR A 161 -9.93 -3.83 0.70
CA THR A 161 -9.64 -2.40 0.89
C THR A 161 -9.98 -1.54 -0.33
N SER A 162 -10.30 -2.15 -1.46
CA SER A 162 -10.73 -1.49 -2.70
C SER A 162 -11.48 -2.45 -3.60
N ASN A 163 -12.15 -1.93 -4.63
CA ASN A 163 -12.79 -2.75 -5.65
C ASN A 163 -11.77 -3.57 -6.47
N ILE A 164 -10.53 -3.11 -6.62
CA ILE A 164 -9.48 -3.90 -7.27
C ILE A 164 -9.20 -5.17 -6.46
N VAL A 165 -9.04 -5.06 -5.14
CA VAL A 165 -8.84 -6.22 -4.26
C VAL A 165 -10.07 -7.14 -4.27
N LYS A 166 -11.29 -6.59 -4.22
CA LYS A 166 -12.53 -7.36 -4.35
C LYS A 166 -12.57 -8.15 -5.67
N ASN A 167 -12.27 -7.49 -6.78
CA ASN A 167 -12.27 -8.11 -8.10
C ASN A 167 -11.20 -9.20 -8.25
N ASP A 168 -10.01 -9.00 -7.67
CA ASP A 168 -8.97 -10.03 -7.62
C ASP A 168 -9.44 -11.28 -6.88
N LEU A 169 -10.10 -11.11 -5.73
CA LEU A 169 -10.64 -12.20 -4.91
C LEU A 169 -11.77 -12.94 -5.64
N ILE A 170 -12.70 -12.21 -6.26
CA ILE A 170 -13.76 -12.82 -7.10
C ILE A 170 -13.11 -13.59 -8.26
N GLY A 171 -12.08 -13.02 -8.89
CA GLY A 171 -11.35 -13.64 -10.01
C GLY A 171 -10.60 -14.92 -9.67
N VAL A 172 -10.42 -15.24 -8.37
CA VAL A 172 -9.89 -16.53 -7.89
C VAL A 172 -10.96 -17.41 -7.23
N GLY A 173 -12.24 -17.08 -7.40
CA GLY A 173 -13.36 -17.92 -6.99
C GLY A 173 -13.97 -17.60 -5.62
N ILE A 174 -13.61 -16.50 -4.97
CA ILE A 174 -14.24 -16.10 -3.71
C ILE A 174 -15.62 -15.52 -3.98
N ALA A 175 -16.64 -16.00 -3.28
CA ALA A 175 -18.02 -15.56 -3.43
C ALA A 175 -18.17 -14.08 -3.07
N ALA A 176 -18.82 -13.31 -3.94
CA ALA A 176 -18.90 -11.85 -3.84
C ALA A 176 -19.63 -11.37 -2.58
N GLU A 177 -20.60 -12.16 -2.10
CA GLU A 177 -21.41 -11.90 -0.88
C GLU A 177 -20.59 -12.03 0.42
N LYS A 178 -19.45 -12.73 0.39
CA LYS A 178 -18.50 -12.80 1.51
C LYS A 178 -17.60 -11.57 1.60
N ILE A 179 -17.52 -10.75 0.55
CA ILE A 179 -16.53 -9.68 0.42
C ILE A 179 -17.20 -8.33 0.65
N GLU A 180 -16.89 -7.71 1.77
CA GLU A 180 -17.27 -6.33 2.07
C GLU A 180 -16.13 -5.38 1.67
N VAL A 181 -16.44 -4.28 0.96
CA VAL A 181 -15.45 -3.26 0.62
C VAL A 181 -15.41 -2.21 1.71
N ILE A 182 -14.33 -2.20 2.50
CA ILE A 182 -14.05 -1.20 3.52
C ILE A 182 -12.71 -0.57 3.21
N HIS A 183 -12.72 0.67 2.75
CA HIS A 183 -11.53 1.42 2.44
C HIS A 183 -10.67 1.63 3.68
N ASN A 184 -9.36 1.52 3.54
CA ASN A 184 -8.43 1.92 4.59
C ASN A 184 -8.52 3.42 4.87
N ALA A 185 -8.17 3.80 6.07
CA ALA A 185 -7.99 5.19 6.46
C ALA A 185 -6.49 5.53 6.58
N ILE A 186 -6.18 6.81 6.66
CA ILE A 186 -4.89 7.30 7.15
C ILE A 186 -5.08 7.87 8.56
N GLU A 187 -4.00 8.00 9.30
CA GLU A 187 -4.03 8.49 10.66
C GLU A 187 -4.49 9.95 10.71
N ASP A 188 -5.22 10.32 11.77
CA ASP A 188 -5.88 11.63 11.87
C ASP A 188 -4.90 12.81 11.84
N TYR A 189 -3.65 12.64 12.30
CA TYR A 189 -2.62 13.68 12.26
C TYR A 189 -2.27 14.16 10.83
N TRP A 190 -2.58 13.37 9.78
CA TRP A 190 -2.44 13.81 8.39
C TRP A 190 -3.35 14.98 8.03
N PHE A 191 -4.45 15.16 8.77
CA PHE A 191 -5.43 16.22 8.56
C PHE A 191 -5.27 17.42 9.51
N GLU A 192 -4.38 17.31 10.49
CA GLU A 192 -4.16 18.36 11.50
C GLU A 192 -3.15 19.42 11.04
N THR A 193 -2.43 19.16 9.95
CA THR A 193 -1.43 20.07 9.42
C THR A 193 -2.11 21.35 8.92
N PRO A 194 -1.81 22.55 9.48
CA PRO A 194 -2.40 23.79 9.01
C PRO A 194 -2.17 24.00 7.52
N ASN A 195 -3.09 24.70 6.84
CA ASN A 195 -2.91 25.02 5.43
C ASN A 195 -1.57 25.73 5.23
N ALA A 196 -0.71 25.17 4.38
CA ALA A 196 0.42 25.90 3.86
C ALA A 196 -0.11 27.04 2.97
N ASN A 197 0.55 28.18 2.94
CA ASN A 197 0.44 29.05 1.79
C ASN A 197 0.82 28.18 0.59
N LEU A 198 -0.11 28.06 -0.35
CA LEU A 198 0.13 27.31 -1.59
C LEU A 198 1.18 28.11 -2.38
N GLU A 199 2.44 27.94 -2.02
CA GLU A 199 3.52 28.46 -2.83
C GLU A 199 3.41 27.78 -4.19
N ASN A 200 3.72 28.51 -5.27
CA ASN A 200 3.62 28.03 -6.66
C ASN A 200 4.66 26.93 -6.99
N SER A 201 4.89 26.01 -6.07
CA SER A 201 5.85 24.93 -6.25
C SER A 201 5.34 23.95 -7.30
N ALA A 202 5.99 23.94 -8.45
CA ALA A 202 5.77 22.97 -9.52
C ALA A 202 6.57 21.68 -9.31
N THR A 203 6.86 21.30 -8.07
CA THR A 203 7.69 20.14 -7.71
C THR A 203 6.99 18.82 -8.03
N LEU A 204 7.71 17.86 -8.62
CA LEU A 204 7.26 16.47 -8.75
C LEU A 204 7.58 15.73 -7.45
N VAL A 205 6.56 15.14 -6.84
CA VAL A 205 6.67 14.49 -5.53
C VAL A 205 6.38 13.00 -5.63
N PHE A 206 7.22 12.20 -5.01
CA PHE A 206 6.99 10.76 -4.83
C PHE A 206 6.97 10.40 -3.34
N LEU A 207 5.97 9.63 -2.94
CA LEU A 207 5.85 9.08 -1.59
C LEU A 207 5.66 7.57 -1.67
N GLY A 208 6.57 6.79 -1.09
CA GLY A 208 6.39 5.35 -1.10
C GLY A 208 7.59 4.52 -0.68
N ARG A 209 7.40 3.20 -0.68
CA ARG A 209 8.47 2.26 -0.40
C ARG A 209 9.22 1.91 -1.68
N ILE A 210 10.55 1.98 -1.63
CA ILE A 210 11.45 1.46 -2.66
C ILE A 210 12.08 0.18 -2.12
N GLY A 211 11.72 -0.97 -2.71
CA GLY A 211 12.22 -2.29 -2.33
C GLY A 211 13.67 -2.53 -2.73
N GLU A 212 14.16 -3.73 -2.42
CA GLU A 212 15.54 -4.15 -2.72
C GLU A 212 15.60 -5.10 -3.92
N ASP A 213 14.54 -5.83 -4.17
CA ASP A 213 14.45 -6.83 -5.23
C ASP A 213 13.74 -6.29 -6.49
N PRO A 214 14.06 -6.86 -7.67
CA PRO A 214 13.53 -6.35 -8.93
C PRO A 214 12.01 -6.52 -9.08
N PHE A 215 11.38 -7.45 -8.37
CA PHE A 215 9.93 -7.63 -8.39
C PHE A 215 9.25 -6.46 -7.69
N THR A 216 9.68 -6.14 -6.47
CA THR A 216 9.13 -5.02 -5.69
C THR A 216 9.39 -3.68 -6.36
N LEU A 217 10.57 -3.49 -6.99
CA LEU A 217 10.88 -2.26 -7.74
C LEU A 217 9.92 -2.06 -8.91
N LYS A 218 9.66 -3.12 -9.70
CA LYS A 218 8.70 -3.07 -10.80
C LYS A 218 7.27 -2.89 -10.32
N LEU A 219 6.90 -3.58 -9.24
CA LEU A 219 5.58 -3.45 -8.64
C LEU A 219 5.29 -2.00 -8.25
N LYS A 220 6.25 -1.32 -7.66
CA LYS A 220 6.16 0.09 -7.29
C LYS A 220 6.44 1.06 -8.44
N GLY A 221 6.75 0.55 -9.63
CA GLY A 221 7.00 1.35 -10.83
C GLY A 221 8.17 2.32 -10.67
N VAL A 222 9.25 1.89 -9.98
CA VAL A 222 10.45 2.72 -9.79
C VAL A 222 11.08 3.08 -11.12
N ASP A 223 11.02 2.20 -12.10
CA ASP A 223 11.42 2.43 -13.49
C ASP A 223 10.58 3.52 -14.16
N ARG A 224 9.26 3.50 -13.99
CA ARG A 224 8.35 4.56 -14.46
C ARG A 224 8.67 5.91 -13.79
N LEU A 225 8.91 5.89 -12.47
CA LEU A 225 9.26 7.08 -11.73
C LEU A 225 10.55 7.71 -12.24
N ILE A 226 11.62 6.90 -12.37
CA ILE A 226 12.92 7.36 -12.89
C ILE A 226 12.76 7.91 -14.30
N SER A 227 12.08 7.17 -15.19
CA SER A 227 11.83 7.60 -16.56
C SER A 227 11.07 8.94 -16.63
N LEU A 228 10.04 9.14 -15.79
CA LEU A 228 9.33 10.41 -15.70
C LEU A 228 10.23 11.52 -15.16
N PHE A 229 11.01 11.27 -14.12
CA PHE A 229 11.91 12.29 -13.57
C PHE A 229 12.97 12.74 -14.58
N GLU A 230 13.48 11.84 -15.41
CA GLU A 230 14.46 12.13 -16.47
C GLU A 230 13.87 12.97 -17.63
N ARG A 231 12.56 12.86 -17.89
CA ARG A 231 11.86 13.68 -18.88
C ARG A 231 11.69 15.16 -18.46
N PHE A 232 11.89 15.46 -17.17
CA PHE A 232 11.74 16.80 -16.61
C PHE A 232 13.01 17.23 -15.84
N PRO A 233 14.18 17.34 -16.50
CA PRO A 233 15.44 17.60 -15.83
C PRO A 233 15.45 18.93 -15.05
N GLU A 234 14.76 19.95 -15.55
CA GLU A 234 14.73 21.31 -14.96
C GLU A 234 13.71 21.47 -13.83
N VAL A 235 12.81 20.50 -13.65
CA VAL A 235 11.77 20.58 -12.61
C VAL A 235 12.31 20.01 -11.31
N ASP A 236 12.05 20.66 -10.19
CA ASP A 236 12.37 20.15 -8.86
C ASP A 236 11.64 18.85 -8.54
N LYS A 237 12.36 17.94 -7.93
CA LYS A 237 11.82 16.63 -7.50
C LYS A 237 12.06 16.40 -6.02
N PHE A 238 11.05 15.91 -5.35
CA PHE A 238 11.15 15.51 -3.95
C PHE A 238 10.60 14.11 -3.75
N SER A 239 11.38 13.25 -3.12
CA SER A 239 10.93 11.91 -2.77
C SER A 239 11.02 11.66 -1.27
N VAL A 240 9.91 11.16 -0.68
CA VAL A 240 9.92 10.57 0.66
C VAL A 240 9.87 9.07 0.51
N VAL A 241 10.96 8.41 0.82
CA VAL A 241 11.11 6.98 0.56
C VAL A 241 11.41 6.18 1.82
N MET A 242 10.76 5.04 1.98
CA MET A 242 11.17 3.99 2.89
C MET A 242 11.98 2.96 2.10
N SER A 243 13.28 2.86 2.36
CA SER A 243 14.17 1.96 1.63
C SER A 243 15.35 1.50 2.46
N ARG A 244 15.81 0.27 2.20
CA ARG A 244 17.08 -0.27 2.68
C ARG A 244 18.14 -0.32 1.58
N ASN A 245 17.74 -0.08 0.33
CA ASN A 245 18.65 -0.10 -0.83
C ASN A 245 19.45 1.21 -0.95
N LYS A 246 20.49 1.33 -0.13
CA LYS A 246 21.35 2.52 -0.11
C LYS A 246 21.98 2.83 -1.47
N LYS A 247 22.35 1.78 -2.25
CA LYS A 247 22.98 1.94 -3.56
C LYS A 247 22.01 2.54 -4.58
N LEU A 248 20.74 2.10 -4.60
CA LEU A 248 19.75 2.68 -5.48
C LEU A 248 19.43 4.14 -5.10
N ILE A 249 19.27 4.42 -3.80
CA ILE A 249 19.06 5.80 -3.34
C ILE A 249 20.21 6.71 -3.74
N GLN A 250 21.45 6.25 -3.58
CA GLN A 250 22.64 7.02 -4.00
C GLN A 250 22.64 7.22 -5.52
N TRP A 251 22.37 6.15 -6.28
CA TRP A 251 22.27 6.25 -7.74
C TRP A 251 21.22 7.29 -8.18
N MET A 252 20.06 7.32 -7.54
CA MET A 252 19.01 8.31 -7.84
C MET A 252 19.47 9.74 -7.55
N ARG A 253 20.24 9.96 -6.47
CA ARG A 253 20.80 11.27 -6.15
C ARG A 253 21.84 11.75 -7.17
N ASP A 254 22.66 10.83 -7.65
CA ASP A 254 23.78 11.14 -8.55
C ASP A 254 23.34 11.31 -10.00
N ASN A 255 22.24 10.67 -10.41
CA ASN A 255 21.84 10.58 -11.82
C ASN A 255 20.54 11.33 -12.16
N ILE A 256 19.75 11.73 -11.17
CA ILE A 256 18.49 12.47 -11.40
C ILE A 256 18.70 13.92 -10.97
N PRO A 257 18.76 14.89 -11.89
CA PRO A 257 18.97 16.29 -11.55
C PRO A 257 17.81 16.87 -10.74
N ASN A 258 18.11 17.86 -9.89
CA ASN A 258 17.16 18.59 -9.06
C ASN A 258 16.29 17.66 -8.18
N HIS A 259 16.90 16.59 -7.63
CA HIS A 259 16.19 15.56 -6.86
C HIS A 259 16.64 15.50 -5.40
N SER A 260 15.78 15.88 -4.50
CA SER A 260 15.95 15.74 -3.05
C SER A 260 15.24 14.51 -2.54
N ILE A 261 15.90 13.71 -1.67
CA ILE A 261 15.34 12.45 -1.16
C ILE A 261 15.44 12.41 0.36
N ALA A 262 14.27 12.36 1.03
CA ALA A 262 14.15 12.03 2.44
C ALA A 262 14.00 10.50 2.58
N VAL A 263 14.92 9.86 3.31
CA VAL A 263 14.95 8.40 3.44
C VAL A 263 14.59 7.99 4.85
N ASN A 264 13.64 7.04 4.98
CA ASN A 264 13.22 6.47 6.26
C ASN A 264 12.79 7.51 7.30
N ALA A 265 12.13 8.57 6.84
CA ALA A 265 11.51 9.55 7.73
C ALA A 265 10.52 8.87 8.67
N VAL A 266 10.42 9.35 9.90
CA VAL A 266 9.41 8.89 10.84
C VAL A 266 8.03 9.26 10.30
N LYS A 267 7.05 8.37 10.41
CA LYS A 267 5.79 8.48 9.67
C LYS A 267 5.00 9.75 10.04
N ASP A 268 4.96 10.12 11.30
CA ASP A 268 4.29 11.32 11.81
C ASP A 268 4.96 12.64 11.40
N ALA A 269 6.25 12.59 11.03
CA ALA A 269 6.96 13.76 10.50
C ALA A 269 6.74 13.97 8.98
N ILE A 270 6.20 12.98 8.26
CA ILE A 270 6.02 13.06 6.80
C ILE A 270 5.06 14.18 6.39
N PRO A 271 3.91 14.43 7.06
CA PRO A 271 3.04 15.55 6.72
C PRO A 271 3.76 16.90 6.73
N ALA A 272 4.61 17.16 7.73
CA ALA A 272 5.40 18.38 7.81
C ALA A 272 6.43 18.51 6.66
N LEU A 273 7.02 17.38 6.22
CA LEU A 273 7.91 17.36 5.08
C LEU A 273 7.18 17.66 3.76
N LEU A 274 5.97 17.16 3.59
CA LEU A 274 5.19 17.33 2.36
C LEU A 274 4.49 18.69 2.29
N LYS A 275 4.17 19.28 3.43
CA LYS A 275 3.44 20.56 3.52
C LYS A 275 4.03 21.66 2.65
N LYS A 276 5.35 21.81 2.61
CA LYS A 276 6.04 22.82 1.80
C LYS A 276 5.91 22.61 0.29
N TYR A 277 5.45 21.45 -0.13
CA TYR A 277 5.20 21.11 -1.52
C TYR A 277 3.70 21.10 -1.87
N ALA A 278 2.84 21.63 -1.01
CA ALA A 278 1.42 21.78 -1.29
C ALA A 278 1.20 22.50 -2.63
N GLY A 279 0.31 21.97 -3.48
CA GLY A 279 0.18 22.45 -4.86
C GLY A 279 1.15 21.79 -5.84
N GLY A 280 2.12 20.98 -5.37
CA GLY A 280 2.98 20.14 -6.22
C GLY A 280 2.23 18.95 -6.81
N ILE A 281 2.93 18.15 -7.62
CA ILE A 281 2.38 17.03 -8.39
C ILE A 281 2.85 15.72 -7.77
N ALA A 282 1.93 14.93 -7.21
CA ALA A 282 2.23 13.61 -6.69
C ALA A 282 2.16 12.54 -7.78
N LEU A 283 3.25 11.77 -7.95
CA LEU A 283 3.32 10.69 -8.93
C LEU A 283 3.10 9.33 -8.26
N LEU A 284 2.02 8.63 -8.63
CA LEU A 284 1.79 7.24 -8.26
C LEU A 284 2.06 6.34 -9.46
N THR A 285 3.26 5.78 -9.51
CA THR A 285 3.78 5.02 -10.65
C THR A 285 3.62 3.52 -10.55
N SER A 286 3.07 3.03 -9.44
CA SER A 286 2.89 1.59 -9.15
C SER A 286 2.14 0.87 -10.29
N ARG A 287 2.49 -0.40 -10.52
CA ARG A 287 1.76 -1.30 -11.42
C ARG A 287 0.61 -2.01 -10.73
N TYR A 288 0.66 -2.09 -9.41
CA TYR A 288 -0.45 -2.58 -8.60
C TYR A 288 -0.34 -2.01 -7.18
N GLU A 289 -1.49 -1.67 -6.65
CA GLU A 289 -1.73 -1.35 -5.24
C GLU A 289 -3.05 -2.00 -4.83
N GLY A 290 -3.14 -2.46 -3.59
CA GLY A 290 -4.43 -2.89 -3.08
C GLY A 290 -5.30 -1.69 -2.66
N PHE A 291 -4.69 -0.69 -2.00
CA PHE A 291 -5.34 0.56 -1.63
C PHE A 291 -4.54 1.77 -2.12
N SER A 292 -3.31 1.90 -1.70
CA SER A 292 -2.41 3.06 -1.85
C SER A 292 -2.62 4.15 -0.79
N LEU A 293 -2.10 3.89 0.42
CA LEU A 293 -2.08 4.90 1.48
C LEU A 293 -1.36 6.17 1.03
N SER A 294 -0.23 6.02 0.33
CA SER A 294 0.58 7.14 -0.14
C SER A 294 -0.16 8.10 -1.07
N LEU A 295 -1.16 7.61 -1.83
CA LEU A 295 -2.02 8.48 -2.63
C LEU A 295 -2.87 9.38 -1.74
N VAL A 296 -3.55 8.80 -0.76
CA VAL A 296 -4.43 9.53 0.16
C VAL A 296 -3.61 10.46 1.05
N GLU A 297 -2.45 9.99 1.54
CA GLU A 297 -1.47 10.79 2.29
C GLU A 297 -1.02 12.01 1.48
N ALA A 298 -0.64 11.85 0.21
CA ALA A 298 -0.25 12.95 -0.67
C ALA A 298 -1.40 13.93 -0.92
N MET A 299 -2.61 13.42 -1.22
CA MET A 299 -3.80 14.24 -1.44
C MET A 299 -4.16 15.05 -0.17
N SER A 300 -4.02 14.46 1.03
CA SER A 300 -4.30 15.16 2.30
C SER A 300 -3.41 16.38 2.51
N GLN A 301 -2.20 16.38 1.94
CA GLN A 301 -1.26 17.50 1.99
C GLN A 301 -1.44 18.48 0.81
N GLY A 302 -2.47 18.28 -0.03
CA GLY A 302 -2.76 19.16 -1.16
C GLY A 302 -1.83 18.96 -2.35
N LEU A 303 -1.24 17.78 -2.51
CA LEU A 303 -0.54 17.41 -3.74
C LEU A 303 -1.57 16.98 -4.80
N VAL A 304 -1.36 17.38 -6.05
CA VAL A 304 -2.21 17.00 -7.17
C VAL A 304 -1.78 15.63 -7.69
N PRO A 305 -2.59 14.57 -7.58
CA PRO A 305 -2.19 13.24 -8.00
C PRO A 305 -2.24 13.08 -9.52
N ILE A 306 -1.16 12.54 -10.08
CA ILE A 306 -1.14 11.85 -11.37
C ILE A 306 -0.85 10.38 -11.05
N SER A 307 -1.84 9.53 -11.27
CA SER A 307 -1.81 8.13 -10.84
C SER A 307 -2.07 7.19 -11.99
N PHE A 308 -1.28 6.12 -12.09
CA PHE A 308 -1.73 4.96 -12.83
C PHE A 308 -3.00 4.37 -12.20
N SER A 309 -3.81 3.65 -12.99
CA SER A 309 -5.10 3.09 -12.57
C SER A 309 -4.91 1.89 -11.63
N VAL A 310 -4.52 2.16 -10.37
CA VAL A 310 -4.20 1.13 -9.35
C VAL A 310 -4.81 1.47 -7.99
N GLY A 311 -5.05 0.45 -7.18
CA GLY A 311 -5.57 0.61 -5.83
C GLY A 311 -6.89 1.38 -5.80
N ILE A 312 -6.96 2.36 -4.89
CA ILE A 312 -8.13 3.23 -4.72
C ILE A 312 -8.21 4.34 -5.79
N ALA A 313 -7.13 4.58 -6.55
CA ALA A 313 -7.04 5.72 -7.47
C ALA A 313 -8.24 5.83 -8.44
N PRO A 314 -8.66 4.76 -9.16
CA PRO A 314 -9.80 4.86 -10.08
C PRO A 314 -11.15 5.08 -9.37
N GLU A 315 -11.23 4.84 -8.06
CA GLU A 315 -12.45 5.05 -7.28
C GLU A 315 -12.58 6.50 -6.81
N ILE A 316 -11.47 7.22 -6.60
CA ILE A 316 -11.48 8.55 -5.97
C ILE A 316 -10.99 9.67 -6.88
N ILE A 317 -10.12 9.39 -7.85
CA ILE A 317 -9.65 10.41 -8.79
C ILE A 317 -10.70 10.61 -9.87
N ARG A 318 -11.05 11.88 -10.08
CA ARG A 318 -11.87 12.35 -11.20
C ARG A 318 -11.02 13.30 -12.01
N ASN A 319 -10.73 12.91 -13.25
CA ASN A 319 -9.90 13.69 -14.17
C ASN A 319 -10.36 15.15 -14.21
N GLU A 320 -9.41 16.08 -14.17
CA GLU A 320 -9.62 17.54 -14.18
C GLU A 320 -10.40 18.12 -12.99
N LYS A 321 -10.81 17.26 -12.02
CA LYS A 321 -11.50 17.70 -10.80
C LYS A 321 -10.59 17.69 -9.57
N ASN A 322 -9.87 16.57 -9.34
CA ASN A 322 -9.00 16.43 -8.17
C ASN A 322 -7.68 15.69 -8.48
N GLY A 323 -7.37 15.45 -9.75
CA GLY A 323 -6.16 14.77 -10.22
C GLY A 323 -6.35 14.18 -11.59
N PHE A 324 -5.46 13.24 -11.96
CA PHE A 324 -5.52 12.55 -13.25
C PHE A 324 -5.21 11.06 -13.08
N ILE A 325 -6.00 10.22 -13.76
CA ILE A 325 -5.68 8.81 -14.01
C ILE A 325 -5.00 8.73 -15.37
N VAL A 326 -3.90 8.01 -15.43
CA VAL A 326 -3.11 7.79 -16.64
C VAL A 326 -2.83 6.30 -16.85
N HIS A 327 -2.61 5.89 -18.08
CA HIS A 327 -2.35 4.50 -18.47
C HIS A 327 -0.96 4.30 -19.06
N THR A 328 -0.35 5.38 -19.57
CA THR A 328 0.98 5.36 -20.20
C THR A 328 1.89 6.44 -19.60
N LEU A 329 3.19 6.32 -19.84
CA LEU A 329 4.17 7.35 -19.46
C LEU A 329 3.96 8.65 -20.25
N ASP A 330 3.52 8.55 -21.51
CA ASP A 330 3.29 9.71 -22.37
C ASP A 330 2.06 10.49 -21.92
N GLU A 331 0.98 9.80 -21.50
CA GLU A 331 -0.15 10.46 -20.83
C GLU A 331 0.28 11.14 -19.52
N ALA A 332 1.13 10.48 -18.71
CA ALA A 332 1.65 11.08 -17.49
C ALA A 332 2.46 12.34 -17.78
N GLU A 333 3.33 12.31 -18.77
CA GLU A 333 4.10 13.46 -19.23
C GLU A 333 3.21 14.60 -19.71
N GLU A 334 2.17 14.30 -20.50
CA GLU A 334 1.19 15.28 -20.96
C GLU A 334 0.52 15.99 -19.79
N LYS A 335 0.06 15.22 -18.77
CA LYS A 335 -0.61 15.81 -17.59
C LYS A 335 0.34 16.56 -16.68
N ILE A 336 1.59 16.12 -16.55
CA ILE A 336 2.64 16.90 -15.87
C ILE A 336 2.82 18.25 -16.58
N ASN A 337 3.03 18.25 -17.89
CA ASN A 337 3.20 19.47 -18.69
C ASN A 337 1.99 20.42 -18.56
N LEU A 338 0.76 19.88 -18.60
CA LEU A 338 -0.45 20.64 -18.39
C LEU A 338 -0.44 21.37 -17.04
N LEU A 339 -0.07 20.65 -15.96
CA LEU A 339 -0.06 21.22 -14.61
C LEU A 339 1.11 22.19 -14.40
N LEU A 340 2.26 21.95 -15.00
CA LEU A 340 3.41 22.89 -14.96
C LEU A 340 3.06 24.23 -15.60
N LYS A 341 2.36 24.19 -16.76
CA LYS A 341 1.98 25.37 -17.52
C LYS A 341 0.75 26.09 -16.98
N ASN A 342 -0.03 25.45 -16.08
CA ASN A 342 -1.29 26.04 -15.58
C ASN A 342 -1.36 26.04 -14.04
N PRO A 343 -0.75 27.03 -13.37
CA PRO A 343 -0.78 27.15 -11.92
C PRO A 343 -2.19 27.26 -11.33
N ALA A 344 -3.11 27.94 -12.02
CA ALA A 344 -4.50 28.10 -11.55
C ALA A 344 -5.25 26.75 -11.53
N LEU A 345 -5.09 25.93 -12.58
CA LEU A 345 -5.63 24.56 -12.59
C LEU A 345 -5.03 23.72 -11.47
N ARG A 346 -3.71 23.75 -11.31
CA ARG A 346 -2.98 23.01 -10.28
C ARG A 346 -3.47 23.38 -8.87
N HIS A 347 -3.63 24.68 -8.61
CA HIS A 347 -4.18 25.18 -7.33
C HIS A 347 -5.60 24.65 -7.07
N ARG A 348 -6.49 24.74 -8.04
CA ARG A 348 -7.87 24.23 -7.93
C ARG A 348 -7.91 22.73 -7.66
N LEU A 349 -7.11 21.95 -8.40
CA LEU A 349 -7.03 20.48 -8.21
C LEU A 349 -6.44 20.13 -6.84
N SER A 350 -5.45 20.86 -6.35
CA SER A 350 -4.86 20.69 -5.03
C SER A 350 -5.89 20.81 -3.91
N LEU A 351 -6.71 21.85 -3.93
CA LEU A 351 -7.78 22.03 -2.95
C LEU A 351 -8.80 20.89 -3.00
N SER A 352 -9.20 20.48 -4.21
CA SER A 352 -10.15 19.39 -4.40
C SER A 352 -9.57 18.03 -4.01
N ALA A 353 -8.29 17.79 -4.25
CA ALA A 353 -7.59 16.59 -3.78
C ALA A 353 -7.59 16.50 -2.27
N LYS A 354 -7.26 17.60 -1.59
CA LYS A 354 -7.27 17.71 -0.12
C LYS A 354 -8.66 17.43 0.46
N GLU A 355 -9.71 17.98 -0.15
CA GLU A 355 -11.08 17.72 0.27
C GLU A 355 -11.48 16.25 0.09
N THR A 356 -11.09 15.65 -1.05
CA THR A 356 -11.34 14.22 -1.31
C THR A 356 -10.68 13.32 -0.25
N ALA A 357 -9.46 13.66 0.17
CA ALA A 357 -8.73 12.87 1.17
C ALA A 357 -9.44 12.80 2.53
N LYS A 358 -10.25 13.79 2.90
CA LYS A 358 -10.99 13.82 4.19
C LYS A 358 -11.94 12.62 4.37
N GLN A 359 -12.39 12.00 3.29
CA GLN A 359 -13.24 10.80 3.33
C GLN A 359 -12.52 9.58 3.93
N PHE A 360 -11.19 9.65 4.06
CA PHE A 360 -10.34 8.58 4.56
C PHE A 360 -9.82 8.83 5.98
N ARG A 361 -10.57 9.60 6.77
CA ARG A 361 -10.39 9.68 8.22
C ARG A 361 -10.71 8.35 8.87
N SER A 362 -10.08 8.07 10.00
CA SER A 362 -10.20 6.80 10.69
C SER A 362 -11.65 6.46 11.12
N ASP A 363 -12.44 7.44 11.52
CA ASP A 363 -13.82 7.22 11.98
C ASP A 363 -14.71 6.56 10.92
N ALA A 364 -14.65 7.01 9.65
CA ALA A 364 -15.47 6.45 8.57
C ALA A 364 -15.15 4.95 8.29
N MET A 365 -13.89 4.56 8.38
CA MET A 365 -13.48 3.15 8.28
C MET A 365 -14.02 2.33 9.46
N ILE A 366 -13.85 2.84 10.68
CA ILE A 366 -14.25 2.14 11.91
C ILE A 366 -15.75 1.97 12.00
N GLU A 367 -16.55 2.96 11.59
CA GLU A 367 -18.02 2.83 11.56
C GLU A 367 -18.47 1.68 10.64
N LYS A 368 -17.88 1.54 9.45
CA LYS A 368 -18.16 0.43 8.54
C LYS A 368 -17.73 -0.92 9.12
N MET A 369 -16.55 -0.96 9.79
CA MET A 369 -16.11 -2.19 10.46
C MET A 369 -17.02 -2.59 11.60
N LEU A 370 -17.48 -1.65 12.42
CA LEU A 370 -18.42 -1.91 13.51
C LEU A 370 -19.79 -2.42 12.97
N ALA A 371 -20.25 -1.85 11.85
CA ALA A 371 -21.49 -2.33 11.20
C ALA A 371 -21.33 -3.78 10.72
N LEU A 372 -20.18 -4.11 10.09
CA LEU A 372 -19.88 -5.49 9.69
C LEU A 372 -19.85 -6.43 10.89
N TYR A 373 -19.14 -6.06 11.97
CA TYR A 373 -19.03 -6.93 13.15
C TYR A 373 -20.41 -7.17 13.84
N LYS A 374 -21.28 -6.17 13.88
CA LYS A 374 -22.65 -6.35 14.38
C LYS A 374 -23.40 -7.38 13.53
N LYS A 375 -23.38 -7.21 12.20
CA LYS A 375 -23.98 -8.15 11.25
C LYS A 375 -23.44 -9.59 11.41
N ILE A 376 -22.18 -9.76 11.78
CA ILE A 376 -21.57 -11.07 11.98
C ILE A 376 -22.09 -11.75 13.26
N LEU A 377 -22.45 -10.97 14.27
CA LEU A 377 -22.87 -11.47 15.58
C LEU A 377 -24.40 -11.63 15.72
N GLU A 378 -25.16 -11.11 14.78
CA GLU A 378 -26.62 -11.36 14.62
C GLU A 378 -26.89 -12.73 14.02
#